data_7a6c1b9cd37782ab4a412a1aea8b3f79
#
_entry.id   7a6c1b9cd37782ab4a412a1aea8b3f79
#
_cell.length_a   1.000
_cell.length_b   1.000
_cell.length_c   1.000
_cell.angle_alpha   90.00
_cell.angle_beta   90.00
_cell.angle_gamma   90.00
#
_symmetry.space_group_name_H-M   'P 1'
#
loop_
_entity.id
_entity.type
_entity.pdbx_description
1 polymer ?
#
loop_
_entity_poly.entity_id
_entity_poly.type
_entity_poly.pdbx_seq_one_letter_code
_entity_poly.pdbx_strand_id
1 'polypeptide(L)'
;SNDEKQFFETITPSIESRLKGSYGADFDEYSVSDVAEILRVRSKYSLSDEVVADRDREAIVEAVAPNARNATVALRKAVKSAAANGRRSVSVADIERAIPNARQHIRQKQYDQLRETQQELVGVTEDADGWINCSTVKQEYHDRLDEDVTDRQRRRNLGKLENYGFIEADGGDESRRVPVYRVGVANRDTVFPMGGEERQHLVSDG
;
A
#
# COMPACT_ATOMS: atom_id res chain seq x y z
N SER A 1 -4.20 6.93 -12.76
CA SER A 1 -3.93 7.93 -11.72
C SER A 1 -5.24 8.32 -11.11
N ASN A 2 -5.34 8.22 -9.81
CA ASN A 2 -6.57 8.55 -9.11
C ASN A 2 -6.63 10.03 -8.70
N ASP A 3 -5.69 10.84 -9.16
CA ASP A 3 -5.60 12.24 -8.81
C ASP A 3 -5.34 13.08 -10.07
N GLU A 4 -6.42 13.62 -10.61
CA GLU A 4 -6.42 14.52 -11.76
C GLU A 4 -5.55 15.75 -11.48
N LYS A 5 -5.65 16.32 -10.28
CA LYS A 5 -4.88 17.49 -9.87
C LYS A 5 -3.37 17.20 -9.89
N GLN A 6 -2.97 16.05 -9.32
CA GLN A 6 -1.57 15.64 -9.32
C GLN A 6 -1.05 15.36 -10.74
N PHE A 7 -1.89 14.82 -11.62
CA PHE A 7 -1.55 14.61 -13.03
C PHE A 7 -1.31 15.95 -13.72
N PHE A 8 -2.22 16.92 -13.58
CA PHE A 8 -2.07 18.24 -14.20
C PHE A 8 -0.88 19.05 -13.64
N GLU A 9 -0.51 18.86 -12.38
CA GLU A 9 0.71 19.48 -11.79
C GLU A 9 2.02 18.93 -12.39
N THR A 10 1.98 17.76 -13.03
CA THR A 10 3.18 17.13 -13.62
C THR A 10 3.39 17.40 -15.09
N ILE A 11 2.41 17.96 -15.77
CA ILE A 11 2.46 18.27 -17.22
C ILE A 11 2.64 19.76 -17.47
N THR A 12 3.11 20.10 -18.68
CA THR A 12 3.27 21.50 -19.06
C THR A 12 1.93 22.18 -19.31
N PRO A 13 1.80 23.51 -19.05
CA PRO A 13 0.54 24.24 -19.27
C PRO A 13 -0.03 24.09 -20.69
N SER A 14 0.82 23.94 -21.70
CA SER A 14 0.40 23.71 -23.08
C SER A 14 -0.29 22.36 -23.29
N ILE A 15 0.19 21.30 -22.61
CA ILE A 15 -0.43 19.98 -22.64
C ILE A 15 -1.72 19.98 -21.81
N GLU A 16 -1.69 20.61 -20.64
CA GLU A 16 -2.86 20.78 -19.78
C GLU A 16 -4.03 21.45 -20.53
N SER A 17 -3.77 22.56 -21.22
CA SER A 17 -4.79 23.27 -22.00
C SER A 17 -5.42 22.40 -23.10
N ARG A 18 -4.62 21.57 -23.75
CA ARG A 18 -5.12 20.63 -24.78
C ARG A 18 -5.94 19.50 -24.19
N LEU A 19 -5.53 18.96 -23.05
CA LEU A 19 -6.25 17.87 -22.37
C LEU A 19 -7.55 18.36 -21.76
N LYS A 20 -7.59 19.55 -21.16
CA LYS A 20 -8.83 20.16 -20.64
C LYS A 20 -9.85 20.49 -21.73
N GLY A 21 -9.40 20.68 -22.96
CA GLY A 21 -10.25 20.88 -24.14
C GLY A 21 -10.73 19.57 -24.78
N SER A 22 -10.23 18.41 -24.34
CA SER A 22 -10.69 17.10 -24.80
C SER A 22 -11.84 16.58 -23.93
N TYR A 23 -12.65 15.65 -24.48
CA TYR A 23 -13.69 14.98 -23.71
C TYR A 23 -13.03 14.11 -22.63
N GLY A 24 -13.24 14.47 -21.37
CA GLY A 24 -12.88 13.64 -20.23
C GLY A 24 -13.94 12.55 -19.99
N ALA A 25 -13.52 11.37 -19.60
CA ALA A 25 -14.39 10.36 -19.01
C ALA A 25 -13.97 10.17 -17.54
N ASP A 26 -14.87 10.52 -16.64
CA ASP A 26 -14.66 10.28 -15.22
C ASP A 26 -15.10 8.86 -14.89
N PHE A 27 -14.27 8.16 -14.14
CA PHE A 27 -14.58 6.84 -13.62
C PHE A 27 -14.65 6.93 -12.09
N ASP A 28 -15.81 6.66 -11.57
CA ASP A 28 -16.02 6.56 -10.14
C ASP A 28 -15.25 5.37 -9.55
N GLU A 29 -14.97 5.44 -8.26
CA GLU A 29 -14.44 4.29 -7.53
C GLU A 29 -15.46 3.17 -7.50
N TYR A 30 -14.99 1.94 -7.64
CA TYR A 30 -15.86 0.77 -7.51
C TYR A 30 -16.49 0.69 -6.13
N SER A 31 -17.80 0.45 -6.09
CA SER A 31 -18.48 0.06 -4.85
C SER A 31 -18.11 -1.37 -4.43
N VAL A 32 -18.44 -1.74 -3.21
CA VAL A 32 -18.30 -3.11 -2.71
C VAL A 32 -19.03 -4.10 -3.62
N SER A 33 -20.25 -3.76 -4.05
CA SER A 33 -21.07 -4.59 -4.94
C SER A 33 -20.44 -4.76 -6.33
N ASP A 34 -19.84 -3.70 -6.90
CA ASP A 34 -19.16 -3.79 -8.20
C ASP A 34 -17.98 -4.74 -8.14
N VAL A 35 -17.17 -4.63 -7.09
CA VAL A 35 -16.00 -5.53 -6.92
C VAL A 35 -16.43 -6.96 -6.61
N ALA A 36 -17.49 -7.16 -5.83
CA ALA A 36 -18.06 -8.48 -5.57
C ALA A 36 -18.54 -9.14 -6.87
N GLU A 37 -19.21 -8.38 -7.75
CA GLU A 37 -19.62 -8.87 -9.07
C GLU A 37 -18.42 -9.20 -9.96
N ILE A 38 -17.37 -8.39 -9.97
CA ILE A 38 -16.12 -8.69 -10.65
C ILE A 38 -15.52 -10.00 -10.14
N LEU A 39 -15.52 -10.24 -8.82
CA LEU A 39 -15.06 -11.51 -8.26
C LEU A 39 -15.94 -12.68 -8.70
N ARG A 40 -17.27 -12.49 -8.72
CA ARG A 40 -18.22 -13.50 -9.16
C ARG A 40 -17.94 -13.92 -10.61
N VAL A 41 -17.82 -12.95 -11.51
CA VAL A 41 -17.52 -13.22 -12.92
C VAL A 41 -16.18 -13.93 -13.08
N ARG A 42 -15.13 -13.46 -12.40
CA ARG A 42 -13.79 -14.08 -12.48
C ARG A 42 -13.76 -15.50 -11.89
N SER A 43 -14.44 -15.73 -10.77
CA SER A 43 -14.47 -17.06 -10.15
C SER A 43 -15.21 -18.08 -11.00
N LYS A 44 -16.24 -17.68 -11.75
CA LYS A 44 -16.99 -18.55 -12.66
C LYS A 44 -16.11 -19.26 -13.70
N TYR A 45 -15.03 -18.64 -14.12
CA TYR A 45 -14.08 -19.27 -15.07
C TYR A 45 -13.04 -20.19 -14.43
N SER A 46 -12.90 -20.14 -13.11
CA SER A 46 -11.81 -20.83 -12.40
C SER A 46 -12.27 -21.75 -11.28
N LEU A 47 -13.51 -21.62 -10.83
CA LEU A 47 -14.08 -22.33 -9.69
C LEU A 47 -15.49 -22.79 -10.04
N SER A 48 -15.96 -23.88 -9.41
CA SER A 48 -17.37 -24.25 -9.45
C SER A 48 -18.19 -23.25 -8.64
N ASP A 49 -19.44 -22.97 -9.03
CA ASP A 49 -20.30 -21.93 -8.43
C ASP A 49 -20.52 -22.14 -6.91
N GLU A 50 -20.42 -23.37 -6.42
CA GLU A 50 -20.60 -23.72 -5.00
C GLU A 50 -19.39 -23.46 -4.11
N VAL A 51 -18.23 -23.10 -4.69
CA VAL A 51 -16.97 -22.97 -3.93
C VAL A 51 -16.97 -21.72 -3.05
N VAL A 52 -17.60 -20.61 -3.51
CA VAL A 52 -17.63 -19.32 -2.78
C VAL A 52 -19.03 -18.74 -2.88
N ALA A 53 -19.68 -18.53 -1.75
CA ALA A 53 -20.98 -17.88 -1.69
C ALA A 53 -20.88 -16.38 -1.97
N ASP A 54 -21.97 -15.75 -2.41
CA ASP A 54 -21.99 -14.30 -2.71
C ASP A 54 -21.66 -13.45 -1.48
N ARG A 55 -22.25 -13.78 -0.32
CA ARG A 55 -21.94 -13.12 0.96
C ARG A 55 -20.45 -13.19 1.33
N ASP A 56 -19.77 -14.28 0.95
CA ASP A 56 -18.34 -14.46 1.25
C ASP A 56 -17.49 -13.61 0.31
N ARG A 57 -17.93 -13.35 -0.92
CA ARG A 57 -17.30 -12.41 -1.84
C ARG A 57 -17.40 -10.97 -1.32
N GLU A 58 -18.59 -10.56 -0.85
CA GLU A 58 -18.80 -9.24 -0.26
C GLU A 58 -17.93 -9.04 0.99
N ALA A 59 -17.91 -10.01 1.89
CA ALA A 59 -17.06 -9.98 3.09
C ALA A 59 -15.56 -9.84 2.75
N ILE A 60 -15.09 -10.52 1.70
CA ILE A 60 -13.71 -10.39 1.23
C ILE A 60 -13.44 -8.97 0.72
N VAL A 61 -14.37 -8.41 -0.06
CA VAL A 61 -14.20 -7.05 -0.63
C VAL A 61 -14.18 -5.99 0.47
N GLU A 62 -15.12 -6.05 1.41
CA GLU A 62 -15.18 -5.14 2.56
C GLU A 62 -13.89 -5.17 3.37
N ALA A 63 -13.33 -6.35 3.56
CA ALA A 63 -12.12 -6.53 4.36
C ALA A 63 -10.83 -5.98 3.71
N VAL A 64 -10.76 -5.90 2.38
CA VAL A 64 -9.53 -5.50 1.67
C VAL A 64 -9.65 -4.17 0.92
N ALA A 65 -10.67 -3.39 1.21
CA ALA A 65 -11.12 -2.21 0.47
C ALA A 65 -11.64 -2.54 -0.96
N PRO A 66 -12.47 -1.70 -1.57
CA PRO A 66 -13.12 -1.96 -2.85
C PRO A 66 -12.15 -1.86 -4.04
N ASN A 67 -11.15 -2.72 -4.05
CA ASN A 67 -10.15 -2.82 -5.11
C ASN A 67 -10.16 -4.25 -5.67
N ALA A 68 -10.54 -4.38 -6.94
CA ALA A 68 -10.70 -5.68 -7.61
C ALA A 68 -9.41 -6.53 -7.62
N ARG A 69 -8.22 -5.91 -7.65
CA ARG A 69 -6.94 -6.63 -7.59
C ARG A 69 -6.74 -7.22 -6.20
N ASN A 70 -6.93 -6.42 -5.17
CA ASN A 70 -6.75 -6.82 -3.77
C ASN A 70 -7.77 -7.90 -3.38
N ALA A 71 -9.02 -7.71 -3.77
CA ALA A 71 -10.09 -8.69 -3.55
C ALA A 71 -9.80 -10.04 -4.26
N THR A 72 -9.24 -10.01 -5.49
CA THR A 72 -8.82 -11.22 -6.19
C THR A 72 -7.69 -11.96 -5.46
N VAL A 73 -6.73 -11.23 -4.86
CA VAL A 73 -5.65 -11.83 -4.05
C VAL A 73 -6.22 -12.49 -2.80
N ALA A 74 -7.13 -11.81 -2.09
CA ALA A 74 -7.76 -12.33 -0.89
C ALA A 74 -8.61 -13.57 -1.19
N LEU A 75 -9.43 -13.55 -2.25
CA LEU A 75 -10.20 -14.69 -2.70
C LEU A 75 -9.30 -15.90 -3.02
N ARG A 76 -8.22 -15.68 -3.76
CA ARG A 76 -7.26 -16.75 -4.08
C ARG A 76 -6.65 -17.37 -2.82
N LYS A 77 -6.32 -16.57 -1.81
CA LYS A 77 -5.78 -17.07 -0.54
C LYS A 77 -6.82 -17.83 0.27
N ALA A 78 -8.08 -17.35 0.30
CA ALA A 78 -9.18 -18.06 0.96
C ALA A 78 -9.44 -19.44 0.32
N VAL A 79 -9.49 -19.51 -1.01
CA VAL A 79 -9.64 -20.77 -1.75
C VAL A 79 -8.48 -21.72 -1.48
N LYS A 80 -7.24 -21.22 -1.48
CA LYS A 80 -6.06 -22.03 -1.13
C LYS A 80 -6.12 -22.55 0.29
N SER A 81 -6.59 -21.73 1.24
CA SER A 81 -6.79 -22.14 2.64
C SER A 81 -7.82 -23.28 2.75
N ALA A 82 -8.96 -23.16 2.07
CA ALA A 82 -9.99 -24.19 2.04
C ALA A 82 -9.44 -25.50 1.45
N ALA A 83 -8.76 -25.41 0.30
CA ALA A 83 -8.18 -26.59 -0.36
C ALA A 83 -7.11 -27.29 0.51
N ALA A 84 -6.24 -26.53 1.18
CA ALA A 84 -5.22 -27.06 2.09
C ALA A 84 -5.84 -27.81 3.28
N ASN A 85 -7.07 -27.44 3.67
CA ASN A 85 -7.84 -28.12 4.71
C ASN A 85 -8.79 -29.20 4.17
N GLY A 86 -8.64 -29.61 2.91
CA GLY A 86 -9.45 -30.67 2.27
C GLY A 86 -10.92 -30.29 2.03
N ARG A 87 -11.26 -29.01 2.06
CA ARG A 87 -12.63 -28.52 1.88
C ARG A 87 -12.89 -28.17 0.41
N ARG A 88 -14.13 -28.40 -0.01
CA ARG A 88 -14.60 -28.09 -1.37
C ARG A 88 -15.19 -26.67 -1.49
N SER A 89 -15.48 -26.03 -0.37
CA SER A 89 -16.01 -24.67 -0.33
C SER A 89 -15.26 -23.80 0.67
N VAL A 90 -15.23 -22.51 0.41
CA VAL A 90 -14.64 -21.50 1.31
C VAL A 90 -15.57 -21.31 2.51
N SER A 91 -15.00 -21.21 3.69
CA SER A 91 -15.71 -20.91 4.93
C SER A 91 -15.29 -19.54 5.46
N VAL A 92 -16.10 -18.98 6.38
CA VAL A 92 -15.76 -17.74 7.09
C VAL A 92 -14.37 -17.84 7.72
N ALA A 93 -14.01 -18.96 8.34
CA ALA A 93 -12.70 -19.18 8.93
C ALA A 93 -11.55 -19.18 7.90
N ASP A 94 -11.81 -19.54 6.64
CA ASP A 94 -10.81 -19.41 5.57
C ASP A 94 -10.61 -17.98 5.15
N ILE A 95 -11.70 -17.19 5.12
CA ILE A 95 -11.66 -15.76 4.83
C ILE A 95 -10.91 -15.03 5.94
N GLU A 96 -11.27 -15.25 7.20
CA GLU A 96 -10.63 -14.62 8.36
C GLU A 96 -9.12 -14.87 8.39
N ARG A 97 -8.67 -16.07 8.05
CA ARG A 97 -7.23 -16.39 7.94
C ARG A 97 -6.57 -15.80 6.69
N ALA A 98 -7.33 -15.71 5.60
CA ALA A 98 -6.78 -15.24 4.33
C ALA A 98 -6.58 -13.74 4.30
N ILE A 99 -7.44 -12.97 4.98
CA ILE A 99 -7.42 -11.50 4.94
C ILE A 99 -6.12 -10.89 5.45
N PRO A 100 -5.60 -11.22 6.66
CA PRO A 100 -4.32 -10.71 7.13
C PRO A 100 -3.18 -11.04 6.14
N ASN A 101 -3.11 -12.29 5.70
CA ASN A 101 -2.12 -12.75 4.73
C ASN A 101 -2.25 -12.06 3.37
N ALA A 102 -3.47 -11.71 2.95
CA ALA A 102 -3.70 -10.98 1.71
C ALA A 102 -3.23 -9.53 1.84
N ARG A 103 -3.60 -8.86 2.94
CA ARG A 103 -3.17 -7.49 3.23
C ARG A 103 -1.64 -7.39 3.28
N GLN A 104 -1.00 -8.28 4.03
CA GLN A 104 0.46 -8.34 4.09
C GLN A 104 1.08 -8.53 2.70
N HIS A 105 0.59 -9.48 1.91
CA HIS A 105 1.09 -9.72 0.56
C HIS A 105 0.92 -8.53 -0.38
N ILE A 106 -0.23 -7.84 -0.31
CA ILE A 106 -0.51 -6.64 -1.10
C ILE A 106 0.46 -5.54 -0.70
N ARG A 107 0.64 -5.35 0.60
CA ARG A 107 1.51 -4.32 1.16
C ARG A 107 2.97 -4.57 0.81
N GLN A 108 3.42 -5.82 0.93
CA GLN A 108 4.77 -6.21 0.51
C GLN A 108 5.01 -5.88 -0.96
N LYS A 109 4.06 -6.24 -1.84
CA LYS A 109 4.19 -5.90 -3.27
C LYS A 109 4.22 -4.40 -3.55
N GLN A 110 3.47 -3.61 -2.80
CA GLN A 110 3.52 -2.15 -2.91
C GLN A 110 4.88 -1.62 -2.45
N TYR A 111 5.42 -2.15 -1.35
CA TYR A 111 6.76 -1.82 -0.84
C TYR A 111 7.85 -2.17 -1.86
N ASP A 112 7.81 -3.37 -2.44
CA ASP A 112 8.77 -3.83 -3.45
C ASP A 112 8.78 -2.95 -4.72
N GLN A 113 7.71 -2.21 -4.97
CA GLN A 113 7.60 -1.26 -6.10
C GLN A 113 8.10 0.14 -5.76
N LEU A 114 8.39 0.42 -4.50
CA LEU A 114 8.99 1.68 -4.09
C LEU A 114 10.43 1.74 -4.59
N ARG A 115 10.92 2.94 -4.87
CA ARG A 115 12.34 3.17 -5.13
C ARG A 115 13.12 2.98 -3.82
N GLU A 116 14.37 2.57 -3.92
CA GLU A 116 15.28 2.42 -2.79
C GLU A 116 15.24 3.63 -1.85
N THR A 117 15.34 4.85 -2.39
CA THR A 117 15.21 6.09 -1.62
C THR A 117 13.88 6.25 -0.88
N GLN A 118 12.82 5.60 -1.31
CA GLN A 118 11.52 5.61 -0.63
C GLN A 118 11.44 4.49 0.41
N GLN A 119 12.01 3.33 0.13
CA GLN A 119 12.12 2.21 1.08
C GLN A 119 12.94 2.62 2.30
N GLU A 120 14.06 3.32 2.10
CA GLU A 120 14.86 3.86 3.19
C GLU A 120 14.10 4.87 4.06
N LEU A 121 13.27 5.73 3.46
CA LEU A 121 12.42 6.62 4.24
C LEU A 121 11.39 5.88 5.10
N VAL A 122 10.82 4.79 4.60
CA VAL A 122 9.95 3.92 5.39
C VAL A 122 10.75 3.31 6.54
N GLY A 123 11.94 2.76 6.26
CA GLY A 123 12.82 2.20 7.28
C GLY A 123 13.20 3.19 8.39
N VAL A 124 13.52 4.44 8.04
CA VAL A 124 13.78 5.50 9.04
C VAL A 124 12.58 5.72 9.96
N THR A 125 11.35 5.69 9.41
CA THR A 125 10.14 5.87 10.23
C THR A 125 9.81 4.63 11.05
N GLU A 126 10.16 3.43 10.60
CA GLU A 126 9.98 2.18 11.35
C GLU A 126 10.92 2.09 12.56
N ASP A 127 12.20 2.41 12.36
CA ASP A 127 13.21 2.32 13.43
C ASP A 127 13.00 3.37 14.53
N ALA A 128 12.23 4.43 14.25
CA ALA A 128 11.98 5.49 15.21
C ALA A 128 10.98 5.12 16.33
N ASP A 129 10.25 4.01 16.22
CA ASP A 129 9.23 3.56 17.18
C ASP A 129 8.28 4.70 17.65
N GLY A 130 7.86 5.56 16.75
CA GLY A 130 6.95 6.66 17.06
C GLY A 130 7.01 7.82 16.07
N TRP A 131 6.66 8.99 16.58
CA TRP A 131 6.70 10.22 15.79
C TRP A 131 8.10 10.81 15.74
N ILE A 132 8.63 11.03 14.55
CA ILE A 132 9.90 11.70 14.32
C ILE A 132 9.72 13.00 13.55
N ASN A 133 10.54 13.99 13.83
CA ASN A 133 10.52 15.25 13.13
C ASN A 133 11.32 15.20 11.82
N CYS A 134 11.05 16.18 10.94
CA CYS A 134 11.68 16.24 9.63
C CYS A 134 13.21 16.39 9.68
N SER A 135 13.79 16.98 10.73
CA SER A 135 15.25 17.10 10.88
C SER A 135 15.89 15.76 11.23
N THR A 136 15.27 14.99 12.11
CA THR A 136 15.72 13.63 12.42
C THR A 136 15.60 12.73 11.20
N VAL A 137 14.45 12.78 10.48
CA VAL A 137 14.32 12.06 9.20
C VAL A 137 15.43 12.43 8.23
N LYS A 138 15.81 13.71 8.14
CA LYS A 138 16.90 14.17 7.27
C LYS A 138 18.23 13.54 7.65
N GLN A 139 18.57 13.58 8.92
CA GLN A 139 19.84 13.07 9.44
C GLN A 139 19.93 11.55 9.24
N GLU A 140 18.97 10.80 9.75
CA GLU A 140 18.93 9.33 9.63
C GLU A 140 18.93 8.86 8.18
N TYR A 141 18.22 9.58 7.31
CA TYR A 141 18.15 9.26 5.90
C TYR A 141 19.48 9.52 5.17
N HIS A 142 20.17 10.62 5.52
CA HIS A 142 21.49 10.93 4.98
C HIS A 142 22.55 9.89 5.39
N ASP A 143 22.45 9.43 6.64
CA ASP A 143 23.40 8.43 7.18
C ASP A 143 23.23 7.04 6.54
N ARG A 144 22.08 6.76 5.91
CA ARG A 144 21.76 5.47 5.26
C ARG A 144 22.06 5.44 3.77
N LEU A 145 22.02 6.58 3.11
CA LEU A 145 22.23 6.68 1.66
C LEU A 145 23.53 7.41 1.36
N ASP A 146 24.34 6.79 0.52
CA ASP A 146 25.55 7.43 -0.04
C ASP A 146 25.23 8.55 -1.05
N GLU A 147 23.96 8.77 -1.37
CA GLU A 147 23.54 9.76 -2.36
C GLU A 147 23.02 11.06 -1.71
N ASP A 148 23.46 12.19 -2.26
CA ASP A 148 22.96 13.53 -1.88
C ASP A 148 21.53 13.75 -2.38
N VAL A 149 20.56 13.28 -1.61
CA VAL A 149 19.14 13.53 -1.89
C VAL A 149 18.74 14.91 -1.40
N THR A 150 18.32 15.76 -2.34
CA THR A 150 17.92 17.14 -2.00
C THR A 150 16.72 17.16 -1.06
N ASP A 151 16.62 18.19 -0.20
CA ASP A 151 15.49 18.42 0.71
C ASP A 151 14.14 18.42 -0.04
N ARG A 152 14.12 18.96 -1.26
CA ARG A 152 12.93 18.95 -2.12
C ARG A 152 12.52 17.55 -2.52
N GLN A 153 13.48 16.71 -2.93
CA GLN A 153 13.22 15.33 -3.32
C GLN A 153 12.73 14.50 -2.14
N ARG A 154 13.36 14.67 -0.97
CA ARG A 154 12.96 13.99 0.26
C ARG A 154 11.52 14.35 0.65
N ARG A 155 11.16 15.63 0.69
CA ARG A 155 9.78 16.08 0.99
C ARG A 155 8.78 15.51 -0.01
N ARG A 156 9.12 15.47 -1.30
CA ARG A 156 8.28 14.87 -2.33
C ARG A 156 8.09 13.37 -2.10
N ASN A 157 9.13 12.65 -1.71
CA ASN A 157 9.05 11.23 -1.40
C ASN A 157 8.20 10.98 -0.15
N LEU A 158 8.37 11.77 0.91
CA LEU A 158 7.53 11.68 2.12
C LEU A 158 6.05 11.90 1.79
N GLY A 159 5.69 12.94 1.03
CA GLY A 159 4.30 13.16 0.61
C GLY A 159 3.73 12.01 -0.23
N LYS A 160 4.55 11.36 -1.07
CA LYS A 160 4.11 10.17 -1.81
C LYS A 160 3.89 8.97 -0.89
N LEU A 161 4.77 8.74 0.07
CA LEU A 161 4.66 7.65 1.03
C LEU A 161 3.44 7.83 1.94
N GLU A 162 3.12 9.07 2.31
CA GLU A 162 1.89 9.42 3.02
C GLU A 162 0.65 9.09 2.18
N ASN A 163 0.60 9.54 0.92
CA ASN A 163 -0.50 9.23 -0.02
C ASN A 163 -0.66 7.72 -0.26
N TYR A 164 0.41 6.97 -0.20
CA TYR A 164 0.38 5.50 -0.30
C TYR A 164 0.09 4.83 1.05
N GLY A 165 -0.02 5.60 2.13
CA GLY A 165 -0.28 5.12 3.49
C GLY A 165 0.86 4.32 4.10
N PHE A 166 2.10 4.45 3.61
CA PHE A 166 3.27 3.84 4.25
C PHE A 166 3.68 4.58 5.51
N ILE A 167 3.52 5.89 5.51
CA ILE A 167 3.75 6.75 6.65
C ILE A 167 2.50 7.59 6.93
N GLU A 168 2.39 8.08 8.14
CA GLU A 168 1.45 9.12 8.53
C GLU A 168 2.23 10.39 8.81
N ALA A 169 1.70 11.52 8.37
CA ALA A 169 2.23 12.82 8.70
C ALA A 169 1.25 13.55 9.60
N ASP A 170 1.77 14.18 10.65
CA ASP A 170 1.03 15.16 11.45
C ASP A 170 1.65 16.52 11.19
N GLY A 171 0.89 17.39 10.50
CA GLY A 171 1.29 18.76 10.24
C GLY A 171 1.40 19.61 11.52
N GLY A 172 0.99 19.01 12.63
CA GLY A 172 0.96 19.67 13.93
C GLY A 172 -0.19 20.68 14.04
N ASP A 173 -0.57 20.97 15.27
CA ASP A 173 -1.35 22.15 15.63
C ASP A 173 -0.64 23.41 15.08
N GLU A 174 -1.34 24.51 14.88
CA GLU A 174 -0.79 25.81 14.40
C GLU A 174 0.49 26.25 15.15
N SER A 175 0.74 25.69 16.33
CA SER A 175 1.95 25.87 17.12
C SER A 175 3.17 25.06 16.64
N ARG A 176 2.99 24.00 15.87
CA ARG A 176 4.08 23.15 15.35
C ARG A 176 4.42 23.51 13.90
N ARG A 177 5.51 24.20 13.71
CA ARG A 177 6.00 24.64 12.39
C ARG A 177 6.70 23.51 11.59
N VAL A 178 6.86 22.32 12.17
CA VAL A 178 7.63 21.22 11.57
C VAL A 178 6.76 19.97 11.56
N PRO A 179 6.49 19.40 10.38
CA PRO A 179 5.75 18.14 10.30
C PRO A 179 6.52 17.01 10.97
N VAL A 180 5.80 16.12 11.62
CA VAL A 180 6.31 14.86 12.19
C VAL A 180 5.73 13.68 11.42
N TYR A 181 6.46 12.59 11.39
CA TYR A 181 6.13 11.39 10.63
C TYR A 181 6.20 10.16 11.51
N ARG A 182 5.43 9.15 11.19
CA ARG A 182 5.54 7.81 11.77
C ARG A 182 5.10 6.75 10.75
N VAL A 183 5.40 5.49 11.00
CA VAL A 183 4.86 4.38 10.21
C VAL A 183 3.33 4.42 10.20
N GLY A 184 2.75 4.30 9.01
CA GLY A 184 1.30 4.28 8.86
C GLY A 184 0.66 3.07 9.55
N VAL A 185 -0.52 3.26 10.14
CA VAL A 185 -1.25 2.21 10.88
C VAL A 185 -1.42 0.93 10.06
N ALA A 186 -1.63 1.06 8.76
CA ALA A 186 -1.77 -0.09 7.86
C ALA A 186 -0.50 -0.95 7.73
N ASN A 187 0.66 -0.46 8.18
CA ASN A 187 1.95 -1.13 8.10
C ASN A 187 2.48 -1.61 9.44
N ARG A 188 1.88 -1.22 10.58
CA ARG A 188 2.40 -1.57 11.91
C ARG A 188 2.53 -3.07 12.15
N ASP A 189 1.65 -3.87 11.52
CA ASP A 189 1.67 -5.33 11.62
C ASP A 189 2.45 -6.00 10.47
N THR A 190 3.07 -5.19 9.59
CA THR A 190 3.81 -5.68 8.43
C THR A 190 5.29 -5.43 8.64
N VAL A 191 6.05 -6.46 8.94
CA VAL A 191 7.52 -6.39 8.94
C VAL A 191 7.96 -6.43 7.49
N PHE A 192 8.49 -5.32 6.98
CA PHE A 192 9.13 -5.30 5.67
C PHE A 192 10.53 -5.91 5.79
N PRO A 193 10.88 -6.93 4.99
CA PRO A 193 12.26 -7.38 4.95
C PRO A 193 13.07 -6.24 4.36
N MET A 194 13.84 -5.57 5.21
CA MET A 194 14.84 -4.61 4.76
C MET A 194 15.73 -5.32 3.75
N GLY A 195 15.92 -4.71 2.59
CA GLY A 195 16.68 -5.24 1.46
C GLY A 195 17.95 -5.93 1.92
N GLY A 196 18.03 -7.18 1.63
CA GLY A 196 18.76 -8.17 2.17
C GLY A 196 20.19 -8.18 2.43
N GLU A 197 21.00 -8.86 2.61
CA GLU A 197 22.39 -9.32 2.66
C GLU A 197 23.39 -8.48 3.45
N GLU A 198 23.18 -7.19 3.71
CA GLU A 198 24.21 -6.34 4.35
C GLU A 198 24.14 -6.16 5.87
N ARG A 199 23.06 -6.61 6.55
CA ARG A 199 22.98 -6.48 8.02
C ARG A 199 23.78 -7.54 8.81
N GLN A 200 24.40 -8.53 8.17
CA GLN A 200 25.21 -9.54 8.87
C GLN A 200 26.63 -9.08 9.22
N HIS A 201 27.11 -7.95 8.71
CA HIS A 201 28.47 -7.48 8.93
C HIS A 201 28.65 -6.44 10.06
N LEU A 202 27.58 -5.92 10.65
CA LEU A 202 27.71 -4.89 11.70
C LEU A 202 27.55 -5.40 13.15
N VAL A 203 27.42 -6.70 13.38
CA VAL A 203 27.28 -7.27 14.73
C VAL A 203 28.43 -8.21 15.13
N SER A 204 29.51 -8.28 14.36
CA SER A 204 30.67 -9.09 14.76
C SER A 204 31.96 -8.31 14.68
N ASP A 205 32.10 -7.26 15.46
CA ASP A 205 33.36 -6.77 15.99
C ASP A 205 33.08 -5.73 17.08
N GLY A 206 33.04 -6.23 18.34
CA GLY A 206 32.92 -5.41 19.54
C GLY A 206 32.88 -6.29 20.77
#